data_0a0e4af4aac61ca187f646e3efeea126
#
_entry.id   0a0e4af4aac61ca187f646e3efeea126
#
_cell.length_a   1.000
_cell.length_b   1.000
_cell.length_c   1.000
_cell.angle_alpha   90.00
_cell.angle_beta   90.00
_cell.angle_gamma   90.00
#
_symmetry.space_group_name_H-M   'P 1'
#
loop_
_entity.id
_entity.type
_entity.pdbx_description
1 polymer ?
#
loop_
_entity_poly.entity_id
_entity_poly.type
_entity_poly.pdbx_seq_one_letter_code
_entity_poly.pdbx_strand_id
1 'polypeptide(L)'
;MAQDLSGLVAGRKPVQENPTPLSAIRKRGQKVSNLWIFDSPKNDRRLTVAGDVPFMHLVLLEGDTTVAGYDLVDDPFNISPGSGSGSGYVRVRCVDGIQYWLLVGRHGGKAAGKAAGAAIPEEIHQKAASAGVQVHRRSELDLSGKEVLFDNWLTLCAIMTRARSYPAYRETEQLLAVLDRHDELRVSDVLALPEVDPAIMLAVVAKALQIGSVQTELTRHRFGVHSQLKRVRS
;
A
#
# COMPACT_ATOMS: atom_id res chain seq x y z
N MET A 1 71.26 -8.48 9.48
CA MET A 1 70.50 -7.96 8.36
C MET A 1 69.01 -8.36 8.53
N ALA A 2 68.25 -7.51 9.14
CA ALA A 2 66.79 -7.71 9.31
C ALA A 2 66.13 -6.86 8.23
N GLN A 3 65.43 -7.48 7.29
CA GLN A 3 64.64 -6.79 6.25
C GLN A 3 63.24 -6.41 6.82
N ASP A 4 63.02 -5.14 6.74
CA ASP A 4 61.76 -4.44 7.09
C ASP A 4 60.67 -4.81 6.09
N LEU A 5 59.57 -5.41 6.58
CA LEU A 5 58.36 -5.77 5.83
C LEU A 5 57.18 -4.85 6.17
N SER A 6 57.42 -3.57 6.41
CA SER A 6 56.37 -2.55 6.68
C SER A 6 55.93 -1.83 5.42
N GLY A 7 55.31 -2.54 4.49
CA GLY A 7 54.85 -1.84 3.30
C GLY A 7 53.94 -2.65 2.40
N LEU A 8 52.74 -3.02 2.81
CA LEU A 8 51.62 -3.36 1.89
C LEU A 8 50.29 -3.57 2.65
N VAL A 9 49.79 -2.53 3.28
CA VAL A 9 48.34 -2.50 3.59
C VAL A 9 47.73 -1.45 2.65
N ALA A 10 47.45 -1.88 1.43
CA ALA A 10 46.64 -1.11 0.51
C ALA A 10 45.23 -0.92 1.13
N GLY A 11 44.94 0.34 1.49
CA GLY A 11 43.68 0.73 2.06
C GLY A 11 42.54 0.31 1.14
N ARG A 12 41.74 -0.69 1.55
CA ARG A 12 40.45 -0.96 0.98
C ARG A 12 39.60 0.30 1.17
N LYS A 13 39.24 0.96 0.07
CA LYS A 13 38.20 2.01 0.10
C LYS A 13 36.97 1.39 0.74
N PRO A 14 36.33 2.04 1.74
CA PRO A 14 35.13 1.55 2.31
C PRO A 14 34.09 1.40 1.19
N VAL A 15 33.50 0.22 1.08
CA VAL A 15 32.35 -0.05 0.20
C VAL A 15 31.28 0.95 0.60
N GLN A 16 30.92 1.82 -0.30
CA GLN A 16 29.86 2.80 -0.09
C GLN A 16 28.54 2.01 -0.04
N GLU A 17 28.13 1.62 1.16
CA GLU A 17 26.82 1.00 1.37
C GLU A 17 25.76 1.99 0.90
N ASN A 18 24.91 1.55 -0.01
CA ASN A 18 23.76 2.33 -0.44
C ASN A 18 22.95 2.68 0.82
N PRO A 19 22.63 3.97 1.04
CA PRO A 19 21.96 4.39 2.25
C PRO A 19 20.61 3.67 2.36
N THR A 20 20.40 2.93 3.43
CA THR A 20 19.08 2.35 3.72
C THR A 20 18.06 3.48 3.84
N PRO A 21 16.77 3.26 3.52
CA PRO A 21 15.72 4.28 3.68
C PRO A 21 15.74 4.95 5.06
N LEU A 22 16.03 4.18 6.12
CA LEU A 22 16.20 4.68 7.49
C LEU A 22 17.39 5.64 7.66
N SER A 23 18.53 5.37 7.01
CA SER A 23 19.70 6.24 7.10
C SER A 23 19.50 7.54 6.32
N ALA A 24 18.79 7.50 5.21
CA ALA A 24 18.40 8.67 4.43
C ALA A 24 17.45 9.60 5.21
N ILE A 25 16.50 9.04 5.96
CA ILE A 25 15.57 9.79 6.82
C ILE A 25 16.32 10.45 7.98
N ARG A 26 17.22 9.74 8.67
CA ARG A 26 18.02 10.28 9.78
C ARG A 26 18.96 11.42 9.35
N LYS A 27 19.48 11.39 8.12
CA LYS A 27 20.34 12.47 7.59
C LYS A 27 19.60 13.77 7.26
N ARG A 28 18.26 13.73 7.09
CA ARG A 28 17.46 14.89 6.65
C ARG A 28 17.07 15.87 7.76
N GLY A 29 17.48 15.67 9.01
CA GLY A 29 17.29 16.62 10.12
C GLY A 29 15.85 17.17 10.26
N GLN A 30 15.31 17.22 11.45
CA GLN A 30 14.12 17.91 12.01
C GLN A 30 12.75 17.96 11.25
N LYS A 31 12.62 17.50 10.02
CA LYS A 31 11.34 17.34 9.32
C LYS A 31 11.10 15.87 9.04
N VAL A 32 11.05 15.07 10.09
CA VAL A 32 10.84 13.63 9.97
C VAL A 32 9.38 13.38 9.67
N SER A 33 9.07 13.00 8.43
CA SER A 33 7.81 12.34 8.12
C SER A 33 7.79 11.00 8.87
N ASN A 34 6.63 10.61 9.40
CA ASN A 34 6.45 9.28 9.95
C ASN A 34 6.91 8.24 8.94
N LEU A 35 7.63 7.22 9.40
CA LEU A 35 8.01 6.08 8.58
C LEU A 35 7.07 4.93 8.90
N TRP A 36 6.30 4.52 7.92
CA TRP A 36 5.36 3.42 8.04
C TRP A 36 5.95 2.16 7.44
N ILE A 37 5.83 1.05 8.18
CA ILE A 37 6.12 -0.29 7.70
C ILE A 37 4.79 -1.00 7.54
N PHE A 38 4.49 -1.42 6.33
CA PHE A 38 3.19 -1.97 5.97
C PHE A 38 3.36 -3.29 5.20
N ASP A 39 2.76 -4.34 5.71
CA ASP A 39 2.68 -5.62 5.01
C ASP A 39 1.45 -5.58 4.10
N SER A 40 1.67 -5.53 2.79
CA SER A 40 0.63 -5.45 1.77
C SER A 40 0.11 -6.84 1.41
N PRO A 41 -1.13 -7.21 1.75
CA PRO A 41 -1.70 -8.49 1.35
C PRO A 41 -1.91 -8.64 -0.16
N LYS A 42 -2.14 -7.53 -0.87
CA LYS A 42 -2.33 -7.52 -2.32
C LYS A 42 -1.04 -7.84 -3.07
N ASN A 43 0.09 -7.36 -2.56
CA ASN A 43 1.41 -7.56 -3.19
C ASN A 43 2.22 -8.67 -2.53
N ASP A 44 1.71 -9.27 -1.46
CA ASP A 44 2.40 -10.29 -0.63
C ASP A 44 3.82 -9.87 -0.21
N ARG A 45 3.99 -8.63 0.18
CA ARG A 45 5.30 -8.09 0.59
C ARG A 45 5.20 -6.94 1.57
N ARG A 46 6.32 -6.69 2.26
CA ARG A 46 6.49 -5.54 3.14
C ARG A 46 6.94 -4.31 2.34
N LEU A 47 6.26 -3.20 2.60
CA LEU A 47 6.54 -1.89 2.04
C LEU A 47 6.97 -0.95 3.15
N THR A 48 7.88 -0.03 2.82
CA THR A 48 8.26 1.08 3.71
C THR A 48 7.94 2.38 3.02
N VAL A 49 7.13 3.21 3.65
CA VAL A 49 6.66 4.48 3.08
C VAL A 49 6.83 5.61 4.08
N ALA A 50 7.31 6.75 3.59
CA ALA A 50 7.47 7.97 4.39
C ALA A 50 6.25 8.88 4.23
N GLY A 51 5.63 9.25 5.35
CA GLY A 51 4.49 10.16 5.42
C GLY A 51 3.13 9.48 5.55
N ASP A 52 2.23 10.15 6.26
CA ASP A 52 0.90 9.62 6.57
C ASP A 52 0.02 9.56 5.31
N VAL A 53 0.03 10.62 4.51
CA VAL A 53 -0.78 10.72 3.28
C VAL A 53 -0.42 9.62 2.27
N PRO A 54 0.87 9.39 1.91
CA PRO A 54 1.28 8.25 1.11
C PRO A 54 0.82 6.91 1.69
N PHE A 55 1.02 6.69 2.99
CA PHE A 55 0.60 5.47 3.65
C PHE A 55 -0.91 5.22 3.52
N MET A 56 -1.73 6.24 3.76
CA MET A 56 -3.19 6.12 3.63
C MET A 56 -3.61 5.75 2.21
N HIS A 57 -3.00 6.33 1.18
CA HIS A 57 -3.26 5.95 -0.20
C HIS A 57 -2.91 4.49 -0.49
N LEU A 58 -1.78 3.97 0.03
CA LEU A 58 -1.41 2.57 -0.16
C LEU A 58 -2.41 1.61 0.51
N VAL A 59 -2.87 1.93 1.72
CA VAL A 59 -3.89 1.12 2.40
C VAL A 59 -5.21 1.11 1.62
N LEU A 60 -5.62 2.23 1.03
CA LEU A 60 -6.82 2.29 0.21
C LEU A 60 -6.70 1.49 -1.10
N LEU A 61 -5.48 1.39 -1.68
CA LEU A 61 -5.24 0.52 -2.85
C LEU A 61 -5.45 -0.97 -2.54
N GLU A 62 -5.30 -1.40 -1.29
CA GLU A 62 -5.60 -2.77 -0.90
C GLU A 62 -7.06 -3.13 -1.14
N GLY A 63 -7.97 -2.16 -0.95
CA GLY A 63 -9.40 -2.35 -1.12
C GLY A 63 -9.94 -2.05 -2.50
N ASP A 64 -9.13 -1.55 -3.39
CA ASP A 64 -9.56 -1.24 -4.75
C ASP A 64 -9.52 -2.51 -5.61
N THR A 65 -10.68 -3.04 -5.95
CA THR A 65 -10.83 -4.28 -6.74
C THR A 65 -10.37 -4.12 -8.19
N THR A 66 -10.24 -2.89 -8.70
CA THR A 66 -9.70 -2.63 -10.03
C THR A 66 -8.18 -2.69 -10.07
N VAL A 67 -7.53 -2.69 -8.89
CA VAL A 67 -6.07 -2.73 -8.74
C VAL A 67 -5.59 -4.15 -8.50
N ALA A 68 -4.84 -4.69 -9.45
CA ALA A 68 -4.20 -6.01 -9.33
C ALA A 68 -2.95 -5.99 -8.42
N GLY A 69 -2.27 -4.86 -8.33
CA GLY A 69 -1.09 -4.68 -7.48
C GLY A 69 -0.44 -3.33 -7.67
N TYR A 70 0.54 -2.99 -6.82
CA TYR A 70 1.24 -1.72 -6.91
C TYR A 70 2.67 -1.79 -6.37
N ASP A 71 3.54 -0.89 -6.83
CA ASP A 71 4.96 -0.81 -6.46
C ASP A 71 5.36 0.63 -6.18
N LEU A 72 6.19 0.82 -5.15
CA LEU A 72 6.87 2.10 -4.93
C LEU A 72 8.03 2.22 -5.93
N VAL A 73 8.10 3.33 -6.63
CA VAL A 73 9.15 3.61 -7.62
C VAL A 73 9.71 5.03 -7.40
N ASP A 74 11.00 5.21 -7.59
CA ASP A 74 11.65 6.48 -7.28
C ASP A 74 11.38 7.54 -8.36
N ASP A 75 11.77 7.30 -9.59
CA ASP A 75 11.56 8.20 -10.74
C ASP A 75 11.30 7.40 -12.01
N PRO A 76 10.02 7.12 -12.31
CA PRO A 76 9.66 6.31 -13.48
C PRO A 76 9.90 7.03 -14.81
N PHE A 77 10.14 8.35 -14.79
CA PHE A 77 10.25 9.18 -15.99
C PHE A 77 11.67 9.71 -16.23
N ASN A 78 12.64 9.39 -15.39
CA ASN A 78 14.03 9.89 -15.45
C ASN A 78 14.08 11.43 -15.61
N ILE A 79 13.31 12.13 -14.80
CA ILE A 79 13.32 13.58 -14.75
C ILE A 79 14.33 14.00 -13.69
N SER A 80 15.38 14.70 -14.11
CA SER A 80 16.51 15.10 -13.29
C SER A 80 16.12 15.62 -11.91
N PRO A 81 16.92 15.30 -10.85
CA PRO A 81 16.59 15.53 -9.44
C PRO A 81 16.58 16.99 -8.97
N GLY A 82 16.29 17.94 -9.84
CA GLY A 82 16.09 19.34 -9.47
C GLY A 82 14.72 19.62 -8.82
N SER A 83 13.75 18.73 -8.97
CA SER A 83 12.45 18.83 -8.30
C SER A 83 12.55 18.20 -6.92
N GLY A 84 12.83 19.02 -5.93
CA GLY A 84 13.07 18.69 -4.54
C GLY A 84 12.24 17.54 -3.96
N SER A 85 12.97 16.54 -3.61
CA SER A 85 12.85 15.68 -2.44
C SER A 85 11.45 15.38 -1.86
N GLY A 86 11.09 14.13 -1.87
CA GLY A 86 10.09 13.56 -0.99
C GLY A 86 8.76 13.19 -1.63
N SER A 87 8.59 13.40 -2.90
CA SER A 87 7.47 12.83 -3.67
C SER A 87 7.91 11.47 -4.22
N GLY A 88 7.27 10.42 -3.77
CA GLY A 88 7.45 9.09 -4.33
C GLY A 88 6.38 8.83 -5.38
N TYR A 89 6.70 8.01 -6.37
CA TYR A 89 5.70 7.49 -7.28
C TYR A 89 5.24 6.11 -6.84
N VAL A 90 3.98 5.82 -7.11
CA VAL A 90 3.43 4.48 -7.02
C VAL A 90 3.03 4.04 -8.42
N ARG A 91 3.63 2.97 -8.90
CA ARG A 91 3.15 2.30 -10.11
C ARG A 91 1.98 1.40 -9.72
N VAL A 92 0.80 1.70 -10.23
CA VAL A 92 -0.45 0.97 -9.96
C VAL A 92 -0.80 0.15 -11.20
N ARG A 93 -0.91 -1.14 -11.04
CA ARG A 93 -1.36 -2.07 -12.07
C ARG A 93 -2.87 -2.25 -11.94
N CYS A 94 -3.61 -1.61 -12.81
CA CYS A 94 -5.06 -1.74 -12.90
C CYS A 94 -5.46 -2.79 -13.93
N VAL A 95 -6.72 -3.19 -13.92
CA VAL A 95 -7.29 -4.13 -14.91
C VAL A 95 -7.21 -3.55 -16.33
N ASP A 96 -7.31 -2.23 -16.46
CA ASP A 96 -7.32 -1.46 -17.70
C ASP A 96 -5.92 -0.93 -18.12
N GLY A 97 -4.88 -1.21 -17.33
CA GLY A 97 -3.52 -0.80 -17.65
C GLY A 97 -2.68 -0.34 -16.46
N ILE A 98 -1.60 0.37 -16.76
CA ILE A 98 -0.67 0.89 -15.75
C ILE A 98 -0.91 2.37 -15.54
N GLN A 99 -1.01 2.77 -14.28
CA GLN A 99 -1.06 4.16 -13.85
C GLN A 99 0.13 4.47 -12.93
N TYR A 100 0.59 5.71 -12.94
CA TYR A 100 1.54 6.21 -11.97
C TYR A 100 0.88 7.24 -11.07
N TRP A 101 0.99 7.07 -9.77
CA TRP A 101 0.49 8.01 -8.79
C TRP A 101 1.65 8.79 -8.17
N LEU A 102 1.64 10.09 -8.37
CA LEU A 102 2.53 11.01 -7.66
C LEU A 102 1.90 11.31 -6.30
N LEU A 103 2.47 10.76 -5.23
CA LEU A 103 2.00 10.98 -3.88
C LEU A 103 2.59 12.26 -3.31
N VAL A 104 1.71 13.20 -2.96
CA VAL A 104 2.10 14.49 -2.38
C VAL A 104 1.68 14.51 -0.92
N GLY A 105 2.66 14.33 -0.03
CA GLY A 105 2.46 14.42 1.41
C GLY A 105 2.42 15.85 1.94
N ARG A 106 1.94 16.02 3.17
CA ARG A 106 2.15 17.28 3.92
C ARG A 106 3.64 17.42 4.22
N HIS A 107 4.29 18.36 3.59
CA HIS A 107 5.61 18.80 4.02
C HIS A 107 5.39 19.95 5.01
N GLY A 108 5.77 19.75 6.24
CA GLY A 108 5.76 20.79 7.28
C GLY A 108 6.76 21.91 6.95
N GLY A 109 6.30 23.00 6.35
CA GLY A 109 7.11 24.16 6.06
C GLY A 109 6.43 25.15 5.12
N LYS A 110 6.85 26.43 5.13
CA LYS A 110 6.30 27.50 4.27
C LYS A 110 6.35 27.19 2.76
N ALA A 111 7.18 26.24 2.33
CA ALA A 111 7.21 25.73 0.96
C ALA A 111 6.05 24.78 0.62
N ALA A 112 5.36 24.20 1.62
CA ALA A 112 4.28 23.25 1.41
C ALA A 112 3.03 23.90 0.77
N GLY A 113 2.77 25.16 1.06
CA GLY A 113 1.62 25.89 0.50
C GLY A 113 1.69 26.05 -1.02
N LYS A 114 2.90 26.17 -1.60
CA LYS A 114 3.09 26.25 -3.06
C LYS A 114 3.10 24.86 -3.73
N ALA A 115 3.69 23.84 -3.08
CA ALA A 115 3.76 22.49 -3.64
C ALA A 115 2.42 21.74 -3.55
N ALA A 116 1.59 22.05 -2.55
CA ALA A 116 0.28 21.40 -2.38
C ALA A 116 -0.71 21.71 -3.52
N GLY A 117 -0.56 22.86 -4.20
CA GLY A 117 -1.38 23.25 -5.34
C GLY A 117 -0.72 23.07 -6.72
N ALA A 118 0.57 22.68 -6.77
CA ALA A 118 1.28 22.57 -8.04
C ALA A 118 0.70 21.41 -8.90
N ALA A 119 0.32 21.72 -10.12
CA ALA A 119 -0.03 20.71 -11.11
C ALA A 119 1.15 19.76 -11.36
N ILE A 120 0.88 18.58 -11.91
CA ILE A 120 1.92 17.72 -12.43
C ILE A 120 2.67 18.49 -13.52
N PRO A 121 4.02 18.55 -13.50
CA PRO A 121 4.76 19.24 -14.55
C PRO A 121 4.42 18.69 -15.95
N GLU A 122 4.29 19.58 -16.90
CA GLU A 122 3.94 19.22 -18.29
C GLU A 122 4.90 18.20 -18.90
N GLU A 123 6.18 18.29 -18.56
CA GLU A 123 7.20 17.32 -18.98
C GLU A 123 6.89 15.88 -18.54
N ILE A 124 6.31 15.71 -17.32
CA ILE A 124 5.89 14.40 -16.82
C ILE A 124 4.68 13.90 -17.62
N HIS A 125 3.72 14.77 -17.91
CA HIS A 125 2.57 14.42 -18.74
C HIS A 125 2.98 13.96 -20.13
N GLN A 126 3.90 14.66 -20.78
CA GLN A 126 4.41 14.32 -22.11
C GLN A 126 5.15 12.98 -22.11
N LYS A 127 6.04 12.74 -21.14
CA LYS A 127 6.75 11.47 -21.01
C LYS A 127 5.79 10.30 -20.71
N ALA A 128 4.81 10.51 -19.86
CA ALA A 128 3.78 9.51 -19.57
C ALA A 128 2.95 9.17 -20.81
N ALA A 129 2.50 10.18 -21.55
CA ALA A 129 1.76 10.01 -22.80
C ALA A 129 2.59 9.24 -23.83
N SER A 130 3.89 9.57 -23.96
CA SER A 130 4.81 8.86 -24.87
C SER A 130 5.02 7.39 -24.45
N ALA A 131 4.91 7.07 -23.17
CA ALA A 131 4.99 5.71 -22.65
C ALA A 131 3.62 4.98 -22.65
N GLY A 132 2.54 5.63 -23.08
CA GLY A 132 1.20 5.05 -23.07
C GLY A 132 0.63 4.81 -21.66
N VAL A 133 1.08 5.58 -20.66
CA VAL A 133 0.65 5.45 -19.26
C VAL A 133 -0.02 6.73 -18.75
N GLN A 134 -0.86 6.59 -17.73
CA GLN A 134 -1.50 7.71 -17.07
C GLN A 134 -0.74 8.11 -15.81
N VAL A 135 -0.68 9.42 -15.51
CA VAL A 135 -0.14 9.93 -14.26
C VAL A 135 -1.22 10.70 -13.51
N HIS A 136 -1.41 10.33 -12.24
CA HIS A 136 -2.35 10.98 -11.36
C HIS A 136 -1.62 11.55 -10.14
N ARG A 137 -1.95 12.78 -9.79
CA ARG A 137 -1.53 13.35 -8.52
C ARG A 137 -2.50 12.91 -7.43
N ARG A 138 -1.96 12.41 -6.31
CA ARG A 138 -2.73 12.03 -5.12
C ARG A 138 -2.27 12.84 -3.92
N SER A 139 -3.20 13.44 -3.24
CA SER A 139 -2.96 14.35 -2.13
C SER A 139 -3.87 14.02 -0.94
N GLU A 140 -3.74 14.78 0.15
CA GLU A 140 -4.63 14.68 1.30
C GLU A 140 -6.11 14.96 0.94
N LEU A 141 -6.37 15.85 -0.02
CA LEU A 141 -7.74 16.17 -0.43
C LEU A 141 -8.49 14.95 -0.98
N ASP A 142 -7.76 14.03 -1.63
CA ASP A 142 -8.34 12.79 -2.18
C ASP A 142 -8.71 11.78 -1.06
N LEU A 143 -8.29 12.02 0.17
CA LEU A 143 -8.57 11.19 1.35
C LEU A 143 -9.75 11.71 2.17
N SER A 144 -10.25 12.91 1.89
CA SER A 144 -11.35 13.51 2.63
C SER A 144 -12.61 12.64 2.55
N GLY A 145 -13.20 12.35 3.72
CA GLY A 145 -14.37 11.50 3.86
C GLY A 145 -14.09 9.99 3.71
N LYS A 146 -12.82 9.59 3.66
CA LYS A 146 -12.40 8.17 3.55
C LYS A 146 -11.81 7.62 4.85
N GLU A 147 -11.97 8.30 5.97
CA GLU A 147 -11.37 7.94 7.25
C GLU A 147 -11.85 6.55 7.71
N VAL A 148 -13.17 6.31 7.63
CA VAL A 148 -13.77 5.03 8.01
C VAL A 148 -13.32 3.91 7.06
N LEU A 149 -13.28 4.20 5.76
CA LEU A 149 -12.81 3.24 4.76
C LEU A 149 -11.33 2.87 4.99
N PHE A 150 -10.50 3.85 5.30
CA PHE A 150 -9.10 3.64 5.64
C PHE A 150 -8.93 2.76 6.89
N ASP A 151 -9.63 3.07 8.00
CA ASP A 151 -9.59 2.29 9.23
C ASP A 151 -10.01 0.84 9.00
N ASN A 152 -11.04 0.64 8.18
CA ASN A 152 -11.53 -0.69 7.82
C ASN A 152 -10.47 -1.47 7.03
N TRP A 153 -9.88 -0.87 5.99
CA TRP A 153 -8.86 -1.54 5.19
C TRP A 153 -7.57 -1.79 5.97
N LEU A 154 -7.18 -0.88 6.87
CA LEU A 154 -6.04 -1.11 7.76
C LEU A 154 -6.28 -2.35 8.64
N THR A 155 -7.49 -2.49 9.18
CA THR A 155 -7.89 -3.65 9.99
C THR A 155 -7.91 -4.93 9.16
N LEU A 156 -8.55 -4.92 7.98
CA LEU A 156 -8.63 -6.07 7.08
C LEU A 156 -7.24 -6.54 6.60
N CYS A 157 -6.35 -5.60 6.29
CA CYS A 157 -4.96 -5.91 5.95
C CYS A 157 -4.23 -6.60 7.10
N ALA A 158 -4.40 -6.11 8.34
CA ALA A 158 -3.80 -6.73 9.51
C ALA A 158 -4.32 -8.15 9.75
N ILE A 159 -5.61 -8.40 9.54
CA ILE A 159 -6.23 -9.72 9.64
C ILE A 159 -5.63 -10.67 8.59
N MET A 160 -5.61 -10.28 7.32
CA MET A 160 -5.04 -11.09 6.24
C MET A 160 -3.55 -11.40 6.46
N THR A 161 -2.78 -10.40 6.88
CA THR A 161 -1.34 -10.56 7.14
C THR A 161 -1.05 -11.55 8.26
N ARG A 162 -1.85 -11.53 9.34
CA ARG A 162 -1.69 -12.47 10.46
C ARG A 162 -2.02 -13.91 10.08
N ALA A 163 -2.98 -14.11 9.20
CA ALA A 163 -3.45 -15.44 8.80
C ALA A 163 -2.70 -16.00 7.57
N ARG A 164 -1.84 -15.23 6.90
CA ARG A 164 -1.27 -15.60 5.59
C ARG A 164 -0.51 -16.93 5.53
N SER A 165 0.04 -17.39 6.66
CA SER A 165 0.78 -18.66 6.74
C SER A 165 -0.09 -19.87 7.10
N TYR A 166 -1.38 -19.66 7.37
CA TYR A 166 -2.30 -20.73 7.72
C TYR A 166 -3.08 -21.18 6.47
N PRO A 167 -3.26 -22.51 6.28
CA PRO A 167 -4.10 -23.03 5.22
C PRO A 167 -5.56 -22.64 5.46
N ALA A 168 -6.23 -22.12 4.47
CA ALA A 168 -7.59 -21.60 4.56
C ALA A 168 -8.57 -22.28 3.58
N TYR A 169 -8.25 -23.49 3.11
CA TYR A 169 -9.05 -24.21 2.10
C TYR A 169 -10.46 -24.49 2.61
N ARG A 170 -10.56 -24.98 3.84
CA ARG A 170 -11.83 -25.36 4.44
C ARG A 170 -12.75 -24.13 4.65
N GLU A 171 -12.21 -23.07 5.22
CA GLU A 171 -12.92 -21.83 5.46
C GLU A 171 -13.37 -21.19 4.14
N THR A 172 -12.56 -21.28 3.10
CA THR A 172 -12.89 -20.79 1.76
C THR A 172 -14.07 -21.58 1.17
N GLU A 173 -14.04 -22.90 1.22
CA GLU A 173 -15.13 -23.75 0.75
C GLU A 173 -16.41 -23.50 1.52
N GLN A 174 -16.35 -23.39 2.85
CA GLN A 174 -17.50 -23.12 3.69
C GLN A 174 -18.10 -21.74 3.42
N LEU A 175 -17.26 -20.70 3.25
CA LEU A 175 -17.73 -19.37 2.90
C LEU A 175 -18.47 -19.39 1.55
N LEU A 176 -17.90 -20.00 0.53
CA LEU A 176 -18.53 -20.10 -0.79
C LEU A 176 -19.85 -20.87 -0.72
N ALA A 177 -19.87 -22.02 -0.03
CA ALA A 177 -21.07 -22.86 0.08
C ALA A 177 -22.22 -22.15 0.80
N VAL A 178 -21.94 -21.32 1.82
CA VAL A 178 -22.97 -20.59 2.53
C VAL A 178 -23.47 -19.37 1.74
N LEU A 179 -22.57 -18.68 1.02
CA LEU A 179 -22.92 -17.57 0.14
C LEU A 179 -23.69 -18.02 -1.12
N ASP A 180 -23.58 -19.28 -1.52
CA ASP A 180 -24.39 -19.85 -2.61
C ASP A 180 -25.86 -20.04 -2.20
N ARG A 181 -26.12 -20.24 -0.90
CA ARG A 181 -27.46 -20.49 -0.35
C ARG A 181 -28.14 -19.23 0.15
N HIS A 182 -27.36 -18.20 0.48
CA HIS A 182 -27.85 -16.97 1.08
C HIS A 182 -27.32 -15.75 0.36
N ASP A 183 -28.17 -14.85 -0.08
CA ASP A 183 -27.78 -13.62 -0.76
C ASP A 183 -27.05 -12.64 0.18
N GLU A 184 -27.41 -12.67 1.47
CA GLU A 184 -26.82 -11.81 2.51
C GLU A 184 -26.61 -12.62 3.79
N LEU A 185 -25.48 -12.39 4.45
CA LEU A 185 -25.09 -13.02 5.71
C LEU A 185 -24.39 -11.99 6.59
N ARG A 186 -24.50 -12.12 7.90
CA ARG A 186 -23.66 -11.35 8.82
C ARG A 186 -22.31 -12.03 8.97
N VAL A 187 -21.29 -11.23 9.25
CA VAL A 187 -19.98 -11.77 9.62
C VAL A 187 -20.08 -12.73 10.80
N SER A 188 -20.91 -12.42 11.83
CA SER A 188 -21.18 -13.32 12.96
C SER A 188 -21.67 -14.71 12.53
N ASP A 189 -22.52 -14.78 11.52
CA ASP A 189 -23.12 -16.04 11.06
C ASP A 189 -22.05 -16.91 10.38
N VAL A 190 -21.17 -16.28 9.61
CA VAL A 190 -20.04 -16.95 8.94
C VAL A 190 -19.00 -17.44 9.95
N LEU A 191 -18.71 -16.66 11.00
CA LEU A 191 -17.78 -17.05 12.05
C LEU A 191 -18.31 -18.16 12.96
N ALA A 192 -19.63 -18.34 13.02
CA ALA A 192 -20.29 -19.40 13.80
C ALA A 192 -20.47 -20.71 13.03
N LEU A 193 -20.00 -20.82 11.80
CA LEU A 193 -20.09 -22.05 11.02
C LEU A 193 -19.35 -23.19 11.72
N PRO A 194 -19.89 -24.43 11.67
CA PRO A 194 -19.26 -25.57 12.31
C PRO A 194 -17.91 -25.90 11.69
N GLU A 195 -17.00 -26.33 12.53
CA GLU A 195 -15.69 -26.85 12.12
C GLU A 195 -14.77 -25.86 11.37
N VAL A 196 -14.99 -24.56 11.48
CA VAL A 196 -14.09 -23.52 10.98
C VAL A 196 -13.32 -22.85 12.10
N ASP A 197 -12.10 -22.40 11.83
CA ASP A 197 -11.41 -21.47 12.73
C ASP A 197 -11.93 -20.06 12.47
N PRO A 198 -12.53 -19.37 13.46
CA PRO A 198 -13.09 -18.03 13.26
C PRO A 198 -12.06 -17.00 12.83
N ALA A 199 -10.78 -17.12 13.26
CA ALA A 199 -9.73 -16.18 12.88
C ALA A 199 -9.30 -16.37 11.42
N ILE A 200 -9.19 -17.63 10.97
CA ILE A 200 -8.90 -17.95 9.56
C ILE A 200 -10.10 -17.57 8.68
N MET A 201 -11.32 -17.89 9.11
CA MET A 201 -12.54 -17.49 8.39
C MET A 201 -12.64 -15.98 8.22
N LEU A 202 -12.29 -15.20 9.24
CA LEU A 202 -12.28 -13.74 9.13
C LEU A 202 -11.25 -13.25 8.10
N ALA A 203 -10.10 -13.91 7.98
CA ALA A 203 -9.11 -13.59 6.95
C ALA A 203 -9.60 -13.98 5.54
N VAL A 204 -10.33 -15.08 5.42
CA VAL A 204 -10.97 -15.48 4.16
C VAL A 204 -12.02 -14.46 3.74
N VAL A 205 -12.85 -13.99 4.66
CA VAL A 205 -13.81 -12.89 4.40
C VAL A 205 -13.07 -11.62 3.95
N ALA A 206 -12.01 -11.23 4.66
CA ALA A 206 -11.19 -10.07 4.30
C ALA A 206 -10.59 -10.21 2.88
N LYS A 207 -10.12 -11.41 2.53
CA LYS A 207 -9.61 -11.70 1.19
C LYS A 207 -10.69 -11.67 0.13
N ALA A 208 -11.87 -12.20 0.42
CA ALA A 208 -13.03 -12.16 -0.47
C ALA A 208 -13.51 -10.72 -0.76
N LEU A 209 -13.45 -9.84 0.25
CA LEU A 209 -13.68 -8.40 0.09
C LEU A 209 -12.60 -7.75 -0.80
N GLN A 210 -11.32 -8.10 -0.59
CA GLN A 210 -10.20 -7.56 -1.35
C GLN A 210 -10.27 -7.89 -2.84
N ILE A 211 -10.66 -9.12 -3.19
CA ILE A 211 -10.79 -9.54 -4.60
C ILE A 211 -12.17 -9.21 -5.19
N GLY A 212 -13.08 -8.66 -4.40
CA GLY A 212 -14.39 -8.23 -4.86
C GLY A 212 -15.41 -9.35 -5.06
N SER A 213 -15.16 -10.57 -4.61
CA SER A 213 -16.15 -11.67 -4.67
C SER A 213 -17.26 -11.51 -3.64
N VAL A 214 -17.01 -10.72 -2.60
CA VAL A 214 -17.96 -10.34 -1.56
C VAL A 214 -17.93 -8.82 -1.39
N GLN A 215 -19.04 -8.22 -1.05
CA GLN A 215 -19.17 -6.80 -0.73
C GLN A 215 -19.75 -6.60 0.67
N THR A 216 -19.37 -5.48 1.28
CA THR A 216 -19.95 -4.97 2.52
C THR A 216 -19.83 -3.45 2.56
N GLU A 217 -20.62 -2.78 3.38
CA GLU A 217 -20.50 -1.33 3.58
C GLU A 217 -19.27 -1.01 4.44
N LEU A 218 -18.26 -0.39 3.84
CA LEU A 218 -17.00 -0.02 4.50
C LEU A 218 -16.79 1.49 4.58
N THR A 219 -17.63 2.29 3.93
CA THR A 219 -17.39 3.74 3.84
C THR A 219 -17.97 4.51 5.00
N ARG A 220 -19.09 4.02 5.58
CA ARG A 220 -19.84 4.69 6.63
C ARG A 220 -19.76 4.00 7.98
N HIS A 221 -19.56 2.68 7.98
CA HIS A 221 -19.58 1.87 9.19
C HIS A 221 -18.28 1.10 9.36
N ARG A 222 -17.87 0.93 10.62
CA ARG A 222 -16.74 0.07 10.93
C ARG A 222 -17.07 -1.38 10.66
N PHE A 223 -16.14 -2.07 10.01
CA PHE A 223 -16.24 -3.51 9.79
C PHE A 223 -16.21 -4.27 11.12
N GLY A 224 -17.11 -5.24 11.28
CA GLY A 224 -17.21 -6.04 12.48
C GLY A 224 -18.23 -7.18 12.34
N VAL A 225 -18.53 -7.85 13.44
CA VAL A 225 -19.40 -9.04 13.47
C VAL A 225 -20.81 -8.79 12.94
N HIS A 226 -21.30 -7.55 12.99
CA HIS A 226 -22.61 -7.17 12.49
C HIS A 226 -22.63 -6.72 11.03
N SER A 227 -21.45 -6.63 10.38
CA SER A 227 -21.34 -6.25 8.98
C SER A 227 -22.06 -7.29 8.10
N GLN A 228 -22.85 -6.81 7.15
CA GLN A 228 -23.56 -7.66 6.19
C GLN A 228 -22.67 -7.93 5.00
N LEU A 229 -22.49 -9.18 4.67
CA LEU A 229 -21.77 -9.67 3.52
C LEU A 229 -22.77 -10.00 2.41
N LYS A 230 -22.48 -9.51 1.20
CA LYS A 230 -23.26 -9.81 -0.02
C LYS A 230 -22.34 -10.44 -1.05
N ARG A 231 -22.81 -11.51 -1.68
CA ARG A 231 -22.07 -12.10 -2.80
C ARG A 231 -22.15 -11.19 -4.02
N VAL A 232 -21.03 -10.99 -4.70
CA VAL A 232 -21.01 -10.38 -6.03
C VAL A 232 -21.18 -11.49 -7.06
N ARG A 233 -22.31 -11.47 -7.77
CA ARG A 233 -22.54 -12.36 -8.91
C ARG A 233 -21.98 -11.68 -10.15
N SER A 234 -20.97 -12.29 -10.77
CA SER A 234 -20.38 -11.88 -12.07
C SER A 234 -21.27 -12.31 -13.22
#